data_a0fb8d4af5b1c8d7a027d8595ec0da39
#
_entry.id   a0fb8d4af5b1c8d7a027d8595ec0da39
#
_cell.length_a   1.000
_cell.length_b   1.000
_cell.length_c   1.000
_cell.angle_alpha   90.00
_cell.angle_beta   90.00
_cell.angle_gamma   90.00
#
_symmetry.space_group_name_H-M   'P 1'
#
loop_
_entity.id
_entity.type
_entity.pdbx_description
1 polymer ?
#
loop_
_entity_poly.entity_id
_entity_poly.type
_entity_poly.pdbx_seq_one_letter_code
_entity_poly.pdbx_strand_id
1 'polypeptide(L)'
;EEDPNHPTSTVTAGLDSMEVALVMKNAPDIDIYCVNTYSDLDNAVKNIAKFGWTGPYLITEWGPNGHWEVNKTAWAAPIEQSISEKAMSYKARYASIEKASKTCLGSYVFLWGQKQETTSTWYGLFAKSGESSEVLDVLHSYWKKQKPENNCPTIGNFGIETDSSLSVGVYISSGIRYKAKADFMDADGDKLKVKWTVVKESTDIKAGGDAENEPPHILGLVKKNKGN
;
A
#
# COMPACT_ATOMS: atom_id res chain seq x y z
N GLU A 1 24.13 -29.04 -11.90
CA GLU A 1 23.65 -28.11 -10.86
C GLU A 1 24.79 -27.81 -9.90
N GLU A 2 25.07 -26.52 -9.64
CA GLU A 2 26.17 -26.12 -8.73
C GLU A 2 25.76 -26.25 -7.24
N ASP A 3 24.47 -26.18 -6.94
CA ASP A 3 23.93 -26.32 -5.58
C ASP A 3 22.58 -27.06 -5.58
N PRO A 4 22.57 -28.39 -5.51
CA PRO A 4 21.35 -29.20 -5.54
C PRO A 4 20.56 -29.18 -4.23
N ASN A 5 21.05 -28.53 -3.18
CA ASN A 5 20.45 -28.55 -1.85
C ASN A 5 19.58 -27.32 -1.54
N HIS A 6 19.65 -26.26 -2.38
CA HIS A 6 18.86 -25.05 -2.19
C HIS A 6 17.86 -24.86 -3.33
N PRO A 7 16.59 -24.56 -2.99
CA PRO A 7 15.59 -24.28 -4.02
C PRO A 7 15.92 -23.00 -4.79
N THR A 8 15.66 -23.05 -6.07
CA THR A 8 15.84 -21.93 -6.99
C THR A 8 14.52 -21.21 -7.24
N SER A 9 14.58 -19.89 -7.44
CA SER A 9 13.39 -19.10 -7.77
C SER A 9 13.69 -18.01 -8.77
N THR A 10 12.63 -17.51 -9.41
CA THR A 10 12.64 -16.28 -10.21
C THR A 10 11.46 -15.42 -9.83
N VAL A 11 11.52 -14.12 -10.10
CA VAL A 11 10.44 -13.18 -9.79
C VAL A 11 10.01 -12.40 -11.03
N THR A 12 8.69 -12.20 -11.18
CA THR A 12 8.11 -11.32 -12.19
C THR A 12 7.41 -10.12 -11.54
N ALA A 13 7.40 -9.00 -12.25
CA ALA A 13 6.67 -7.78 -11.85
C ALA A 13 5.25 -7.84 -12.42
N GLY A 14 4.34 -8.44 -11.66
CA GLY A 14 3.02 -8.82 -12.14
C GLY A 14 2.95 -10.28 -12.55
N LEU A 15 1.80 -10.69 -13.09
CA LEU A 15 1.59 -12.04 -13.59
C LEU A 15 0.67 -12.05 -14.79
N ASP A 16 1.18 -12.48 -15.93
CA ASP A 16 0.39 -12.81 -17.10
C ASP A 16 0.74 -14.17 -17.71
N SER A 17 -0.07 -14.64 -18.64
CA SER A 17 0.12 -15.97 -19.24
C SER A 17 1.39 -16.07 -20.10
N MET A 18 1.83 -14.95 -20.69
CA MET A 18 3.05 -14.91 -21.52
C MET A 18 4.30 -14.99 -20.65
N GLU A 19 4.34 -14.23 -19.56
CA GLU A 19 5.43 -14.27 -18.57
C GLU A 19 5.60 -15.66 -17.98
N VAL A 20 4.50 -16.29 -17.55
CA VAL A 20 4.54 -17.67 -17.03
C VAL A 20 5.07 -18.64 -18.08
N ALA A 21 4.59 -18.56 -19.32
CA ALA A 21 5.06 -19.40 -20.41
C ALA A 21 6.55 -19.20 -20.73
N LEU A 22 7.03 -17.94 -20.68
CA LEU A 22 8.45 -17.62 -20.90
C LEU A 22 9.33 -18.17 -19.78
N VAL A 23 8.91 -18.03 -18.51
CA VAL A 23 9.65 -18.60 -17.39
C VAL A 23 9.72 -20.12 -17.49
N MET A 24 8.60 -20.79 -17.72
CA MET A 24 8.56 -22.26 -17.88
C MET A 24 9.43 -22.75 -19.05
N LYS A 25 9.51 -21.97 -20.13
CA LYS A 25 10.33 -22.31 -21.30
C LYS A 25 11.82 -22.11 -21.06
N ASN A 26 12.21 -21.01 -20.41
CA ASN A 26 13.60 -20.58 -20.32
C ASN A 26 14.28 -21.02 -19.01
N ALA A 27 13.50 -21.32 -17.98
CA ALA A 27 13.96 -21.79 -16.68
C ALA A 27 13.08 -22.97 -16.19
N PRO A 28 13.05 -24.11 -16.92
CA PRO A 28 12.14 -25.24 -16.60
C PRO A 28 12.43 -25.90 -15.26
N ASP A 29 13.64 -25.71 -14.73
CA ASP A 29 14.12 -26.36 -13.51
C ASP A 29 13.98 -25.48 -12.26
N ILE A 30 13.30 -24.32 -12.33
CA ILE A 30 13.05 -23.51 -11.14
C ILE A 30 12.06 -24.24 -10.22
N ASP A 31 12.33 -24.15 -8.91
CA ASP A 31 11.50 -24.78 -7.89
C ASP A 31 10.32 -23.93 -7.48
N ILE A 32 10.49 -22.61 -7.43
CA ILE A 32 9.50 -21.67 -6.89
C ILE A 32 9.32 -20.48 -7.83
N TYR A 33 8.08 -20.21 -8.22
CA TYR A 33 7.74 -18.99 -8.95
C TYR A 33 7.44 -17.85 -7.96
N CYS A 34 8.03 -16.69 -8.15
CA CYS A 34 7.78 -15.53 -7.31
C CYS A 34 7.08 -14.41 -8.10
N VAL A 35 6.18 -13.70 -7.44
CA VAL A 35 5.41 -12.61 -8.06
C VAL A 35 5.45 -11.37 -7.17
N ASN A 36 5.79 -10.22 -7.74
CA ASN A 36 5.57 -8.92 -7.15
C ASN A 36 4.28 -8.34 -7.73
N THR A 37 3.26 -8.11 -6.91
CA THR A 37 1.95 -7.67 -7.39
C THR A 37 1.18 -6.88 -6.33
N TYR A 38 0.44 -5.85 -6.74
CA TYR A 38 -0.27 -4.93 -5.86
C TYR A 38 -1.78 -5.04 -6.02
N SER A 39 -2.43 -4.18 -6.81
CA SER A 39 -3.91 -4.23 -6.96
C SER A 39 -4.40 -5.51 -7.61
N ASP A 40 -3.59 -6.13 -8.46
CA ASP A 40 -3.92 -7.34 -9.22
C ASP A 40 -3.64 -8.65 -8.46
N LEU A 41 -3.27 -8.61 -7.17
CA LEU A 41 -2.92 -9.78 -6.38
C LEU A 41 -3.98 -10.88 -6.42
N ASP A 42 -5.24 -10.50 -6.28
CA ASP A 42 -6.36 -11.46 -6.30
C ASP A 42 -6.45 -12.24 -7.62
N ASN A 43 -6.19 -11.55 -8.75
CA ASN A 43 -6.16 -12.18 -10.07
C ASN A 43 -4.92 -13.05 -10.25
N ALA A 44 -3.75 -12.60 -9.78
CA ALA A 44 -2.53 -13.38 -9.82
C ALA A 44 -2.72 -14.73 -9.11
N VAL A 45 -3.20 -14.69 -7.86
CA VAL A 45 -3.49 -15.90 -7.07
C VAL A 45 -4.49 -16.84 -7.76
N LYS A 46 -5.54 -16.29 -8.40
CA LYS A 46 -6.57 -17.10 -9.08
C LYS A 46 -6.10 -17.70 -10.40
N ASN A 47 -5.14 -17.08 -11.06
CA ASN A 47 -4.82 -17.39 -12.46
C ASN A 47 -3.45 -18.07 -12.66
N ILE A 48 -2.55 -18.06 -11.68
CA ILE A 48 -1.21 -18.63 -11.84
C ILE A 48 -1.23 -20.07 -12.35
N ALA A 49 -2.10 -20.90 -11.78
CA ALA A 49 -2.27 -22.27 -12.23
C ALA A 49 -2.92 -22.37 -13.63
N LYS A 50 -3.82 -21.46 -13.98
CA LYS A 50 -4.45 -21.39 -15.31
C LYS A 50 -3.45 -20.97 -16.38
N PHE A 51 -2.44 -20.19 -16.03
CA PHE A 51 -1.36 -19.77 -16.92
C PHE A 51 -0.29 -20.87 -17.11
N GLY A 52 -0.41 -21.98 -16.37
CA GLY A 52 0.40 -23.19 -16.54
C GLY A 52 1.33 -23.52 -15.38
N TRP A 53 1.56 -22.60 -14.45
CA TRP A 53 2.39 -22.90 -13.28
C TRP A 53 1.61 -23.64 -12.22
N THR A 54 1.94 -24.91 -12.01
CA THR A 54 1.29 -25.80 -11.03
C THR A 54 2.14 -26.10 -9.80
N GLY A 55 3.38 -25.63 -9.80
CA GLY A 55 4.32 -25.72 -8.69
C GLY A 55 4.06 -24.74 -7.56
N PRO A 56 4.89 -24.76 -6.52
CA PRO A 56 4.82 -23.80 -5.42
C PRO A 56 5.16 -22.38 -5.90
N TYR A 57 4.57 -21.36 -5.25
CA TYR A 57 4.87 -19.97 -5.53
C TYR A 57 4.89 -19.12 -4.26
N LEU A 58 5.51 -17.94 -4.35
CA LEU A 58 5.54 -16.91 -3.33
C LEU A 58 5.03 -15.60 -3.89
N ILE A 59 4.31 -14.83 -3.10
CA ILE A 59 4.07 -13.41 -3.37
C ILE A 59 5.20 -12.64 -2.68
N THR A 60 6.22 -12.30 -3.44
CA THR A 60 7.46 -11.72 -2.89
C THR A 60 7.40 -10.23 -2.65
N GLU A 61 6.38 -9.56 -3.20
CA GLU A 61 6.11 -8.16 -2.93
C GLU A 61 4.63 -7.86 -3.14
N TRP A 62 3.99 -7.31 -2.11
CA TRP A 62 2.60 -6.84 -2.18
C TRP A 62 2.34 -5.75 -1.14
N GLY A 63 1.36 -4.92 -1.42
CA GLY A 63 1.07 -3.79 -0.55
C GLY A 63 -0.28 -3.13 -0.84
N PRO A 64 -0.40 -1.79 -0.71
CA PRO A 64 -1.57 -1.03 -1.16
C PRO A 64 -1.64 -1.03 -2.69
N ASN A 65 -2.54 -0.26 -3.29
CA ASN A 65 -2.46 -0.04 -4.73
C ASN A 65 -1.17 0.72 -5.06
N GLY A 66 -0.48 0.31 -6.13
CA GLY A 66 0.67 1.03 -6.64
C GLY A 66 0.27 2.45 -7.11
N HIS A 67 1.18 3.40 -7.04
CA HIS A 67 0.89 4.78 -7.48
C HIS A 67 0.58 4.89 -8.98
N TRP A 68 0.93 3.87 -9.75
CA TRP A 68 0.59 3.72 -11.17
C TRP A 68 -0.80 3.10 -11.39
N GLU A 69 -1.42 2.51 -10.37
CA GLU A 69 -2.69 1.77 -10.43
C GLU A 69 -3.90 2.60 -9.96
N VAL A 70 -3.68 3.82 -9.47
CA VAL A 70 -4.72 4.66 -8.90
C VAL A 70 -5.17 5.78 -9.85
N ASN A 71 -6.33 6.35 -9.55
CA ASN A 71 -6.78 7.56 -10.21
C ASN A 71 -5.80 8.71 -9.99
N LYS A 72 -5.75 9.63 -10.96
CA LYS A 72 -4.91 10.81 -10.89
C LYS A 72 -5.74 12.07 -10.78
N THR A 73 -5.17 13.07 -10.15
CA THR A 73 -5.70 14.44 -10.15
C THR A 73 -5.71 15.03 -11.57
N ALA A 74 -6.36 16.17 -11.76
CA ALA A 74 -6.35 16.88 -13.03
C ALA A 74 -4.94 17.36 -13.47
N TRP A 75 -3.98 17.42 -12.55
CA TRP A 75 -2.56 17.71 -12.83
C TRP A 75 -1.66 16.47 -12.80
N ALA A 76 -2.27 15.28 -13.02
CA ALA A 76 -1.60 14.00 -13.16
C ALA A 76 -0.89 13.43 -11.91
N ALA A 77 -1.07 14.01 -10.72
CA ALA A 77 -0.58 13.42 -9.48
C ALA A 77 -1.45 12.22 -9.08
N PRO A 78 -0.87 11.09 -8.67
CA PRO A 78 -1.65 9.94 -8.22
C PRO A 78 -2.35 10.25 -6.89
N ILE A 79 -3.59 9.78 -6.74
CA ILE A 79 -4.39 9.97 -5.53
C ILE A 79 -4.15 8.78 -4.59
N GLU A 80 -3.48 9.05 -3.49
CA GLU A 80 -3.17 8.03 -2.49
C GLU A 80 -4.43 7.62 -1.71
N GLN A 81 -4.57 6.33 -1.47
CA GLN A 81 -5.59 5.80 -0.57
C GLN A 81 -5.35 6.30 0.86
N SER A 82 -6.42 6.57 1.61
CA SER A 82 -6.32 6.75 3.06
C SER A 82 -5.78 5.49 3.73
N ILE A 83 -5.25 5.62 4.95
CA ILE A 83 -4.71 4.44 5.65
C ILE A 83 -5.79 3.38 5.90
N SER A 84 -7.04 3.77 6.14
CA SER A 84 -8.15 2.84 6.32
C SER A 84 -8.56 2.14 5.02
N GLU A 85 -8.52 2.83 3.88
CA GLU A 85 -8.70 2.19 2.56
C GLU A 85 -7.57 1.20 2.24
N LYS A 86 -6.33 1.56 2.60
CA LYS A 86 -5.20 0.62 2.50
C LYS A 86 -5.42 -0.61 3.38
N ALA A 87 -5.84 -0.43 4.64
CA ALA A 87 -6.13 -1.53 5.56
C ALA A 87 -7.20 -2.49 4.99
N MET A 88 -8.26 -1.96 4.37
CA MET A 88 -9.24 -2.79 3.67
C MET A 88 -8.63 -3.57 2.50
N SER A 89 -7.76 -2.94 1.71
CA SER A 89 -7.05 -3.59 0.61
C SER A 89 -6.15 -4.72 1.11
N TYR A 90 -5.38 -4.47 2.17
CA TYR A 90 -4.51 -5.48 2.79
C TYR A 90 -5.31 -6.67 3.32
N LYS A 91 -6.44 -6.41 3.97
CA LYS A 91 -7.34 -7.45 4.49
C LYS A 91 -7.85 -8.35 3.37
N ALA A 92 -8.32 -7.77 2.27
CA ALA A 92 -8.83 -8.52 1.13
C ALA A 92 -7.71 -9.37 0.48
N ARG A 93 -6.56 -8.77 0.23
CA ARG A 93 -5.40 -9.42 -0.41
C ARG A 93 -4.85 -10.55 0.43
N TYR A 94 -4.67 -10.34 1.74
CA TYR A 94 -4.18 -11.41 2.61
C TYR A 94 -5.17 -12.58 2.69
N ALA A 95 -6.46 -12.32 2.69
CA ALA A 95 -7.48 -13.37 2.63
C ALA A 95 -7.38 -14.21 1.34
N SER A 96 -6.97 -13.62 0.22
CA SER A 96 -6.73 -14.35 -1.03
C SER A 96 -5.47 -15.22 -0.94
N ILE A 97 -4.39 -14.71 -0.36
CA ILE A 97 -3.16 -15.46 -0.10
C ILE A 97 -3.46 -16.67 0.82
N GLU A 98 -4.20 -16.45 1.90
CA GLU A 98 -4.57 -17.52 2.85
C GLU A 98 -5.38 -18.65 2.19
N LYS A 99 -6.33 -18.30 1.32
CA LYS A 99 -7.11 -19.29 0.55
C LYS A 99 -6.26 -20.14 -0.39
N ALA A 100 -5.13 -19.60 -0.86
CA ALA A 100 -4.21 -20.26 -1.77
C ALA A 100 -3.10 -21.05 -1.06
N SER A 101 -3.14 -21.19 0.25
CA SER A 101 -2.08 -21.77 1.10
C SER A 101 -1.63 -23.19 0.75
N LYS A 102 -2.33 -23.89 -0.14
CA LYS A 102 -1.89 -25.21 -0.65
C LYS A 102 -0.73 -25.11 -1.64
N THR A 103 -0.64 -24.01 -2.38
CA THR A 103 0.36 -23.77 -3.43
C THR A 103 1.15 -22.48 -3.20
N CYS A 104 0.55 -21.47 -2.58
CA CYS A 104 1.23 -20.28 -2.12
C CYS A 104 1.95 -20.56 -0.80
N LEU A 105 3.27 -20.60 -0.84
CA LEU A 105 4.11 -20.89 0.33
C LEU A 105 4.10 -19.76 1.36
N GLY A 106 3.80 -18.53 0.92
CA GLY A 106 3.76 -17.36 1.78
C GLY A 106 3.87 -16.06 1.00
N SER A 107 4.03 -14.97 1.74
CA SER A 107 4.12 -13.65 1.14
C SER A 107 4.98 -12.67 1.95
N TYR A 108 5.54 -11.68 1.25
CA TYR A 108 6.33 -10.60 1.83
C TYR A 108 5.67 -9.26 1.54
N VAL A 109 5.27 -8.57 2.59
CA VAL A 109 4.62 -7.27 2.46
C VAL A 109 5.64 -6.17 2.13
N PHE A 110 5.30 -5.31 1.23
CA PHE A 110 6.08 -4.12 0.87
C PHE A 110 5.40 -2.87 1.46
N LEU A 111 6.03 -2.09 2.42
CA LEU A 111 7.32 -2.53 2.97
C LEU A 111 7.29 -2.41 4.51
N TRP A 112 8.07 -3.25 5.16
CA TRP A 112 8.33 -3.11 6.59
C TRP A 112 9.23 -1.90 6.84
N GLY A 113 8.67 -0.85 7.45
CA GLY A 113 9.35 0.42 7.68
C GLY A 113 8.62 1.60 7.04
N GLN A 114 9.38 2.60 6.63
CA GLN A 114 8.90 3.81 5.96
C GLN A 114 9.82 4.15 4.79
N LYS A 115 9.25 4.68 3.73
CA LYS A 115 9.97 5.11 2.53
C LYS A 115 9.23 6.28 1.89
N GLN A 116 10.00 7.25 1.37
CA GLN A 116 9.46 8.25 0.45
C GLN A 116 9.38 7.63 -0.95
N GLU A 117 8.17 7.40 -1.42
CA GLU A 117 7.88 6.97 -2.78
C GLU A 117 6.53 7.57 -3.18
N THR A 118 6.53 8.58 -4.04
CA THR A 118 5.41 9.47 -4.34
C THR A 118 4.97 10.29 -3.12
N THR A 119 4.65 9.63 -2.02
CA THR A 119 4.44 10.24 -0.70
C THR A 119 5.24 9.49 0.37
N SER A 120 5.33 10.06 1.56
CA SER A 120 6.00 9.42 2.70
C SER A 120 5.17 8.31 3.36
N THR A 121 3.92 8.14 2.94
CA THR A 121 2.95 7.22 3.53
C THR A 121 2.46 6.14 2.57
N TRP A 122 2.94 6.14 1.31
CA TRP A 122 2.38 5.28 0.26
C TRP A 122 2.44 3.79 0.61
N TYR A 123 3.64 3.29 0.94
CA TYR A 123 3.87 1.86 1.15
C TYR A 123 4.25 1.49 2.58
N GLY A 124 4.75 2.43 3.37
CA GLY A 124 5.26 2.14 4.70
C GLY A 124 4.19 1.65 5.68
N LEU A 125 4.51 0.61 6.44
CA LEU A 125 3.67 0.14 7.54
C LEU A 125 3.75 1.05 8.77
N PHE A 126 4.77 1.88 8.83
CA PHE A 126 5.03 2.82 9.92
C PHE A 126 5.14 4.25 9.40
N ALA A 127 4.74 5.19 10.21
CA ALA A 127 5.05 6.59 9.96
C ALA A 127 6.56 6.83 10.14
N LYS A 128 7.09 7.95 9.61
CA LYS A 128 8.51 8.31 9.72
C LYS A 128 8.99 8.41 11.17
N SER A 129 8.13 8.81 12.08
CA SER A 129 8.39 8.91 13.52
C SER A 129 8.25 7.58 14.28
N GLY A 130 7.83 6.51 13.58
CA GLY A 130 7.79 5.15 14.12
C GLY A 130 6.42 4.67 14.57
N GLU A 131 5.38 5.50 14.48
CA GLU A 131 4.03 5.08 14.81
C GLU A 131 3.53 4.03 13.82
N SER A 132 2.84 3.01 14.32
CA SER A 132 2.18 1.98 13.53
C SER A 132 0.97 2.54 12.77
N SER A 133 0.59 1.84 11.72
CA SER A 133 -0.61 2.16 10.94
C SER A 133 -1.69 1.09 11.10
N GLU A 134 -2.94 1.41 10.76
CA GLU A 134 -4.07 0.46 10.76
C GLU A 134 -3.79 -0.80 9.92
N VAL A 135 -2.94 -0.70 8.89
CA VAL A 135 -2.49 -1.85 8.10
C VAL A 135 -1.77 -2.87 8.97
N LEU A 136 -0.95 -2.41 9.93
CA LEU A 136 -0.24 -3.31 10.84
C LEU A 136 -1.20 -4.08 11.75
N ASP A 137 -2.31 -3.48 12.17
CA ASP A 137 -3.34 -4.16 12.95
C ASP A 137 -4.00 -5.30 12.14
N VAL A 138 -4.23 -5.07 10.86
CA VAL A 138 -4.71 -6.11 9.93
C VAL A 138 -3.71 -7.25 9.84
N LEU A 139 -2.44 -6.96 9.60
CA LEU A 139 -1.39 -7.98 9.50
C LEU A 139 -1.19 -8.74 10.81
N HIS A 140 -1.18 -8.01 11.94
CA HIS A 140 -1.12 -8.62 13.27
C HIS A 140 -2.26 -9.62 13.48
N SER A 141 -3.50 -9.21 13.13
CA SER A 141 -4.67 -10.08 13.28
C SER A 141 -4.57 -11.37 12.47
N TYR A 142 -4.00 -11.30 11.27
CA TYR A 142 -3.77 -12.48 10.44
C TYR A 142 -2.61 -13.35 10.95
N TRP A 143 -1.48 -12.75 11.31
CA TRP A 143 -0.29 -13.50 11.68
C TRP A 143 -0.37 -14.09 13.09
N LYS A 144 -0.98 -13.35 14.03
CA LYS A 144 -1.14 -13.81 15.41
C LYS A 144 -2.45 -14.53 15.68
N LYS A 145 -3.41 -14.49 14.73
CA LYS A 145 -4.78 -15.01 14.90
C LYS A 145 -5.52 -14.40 16.10
N GLN A 146 -5.17 -13.18 16.46
CA GLN A 146 -5.78 -12.40 17.54
C GLN A 146 -5.75 -10.92 17.17
N LYS A 147 -6.70 -10.15 17.70
CA LYS A 147 -6.70 -8.69 17.52
C LYS A 147 -5.56 -8.05 18.32
N PRO A 148 -5.04 -6.88 17.90
CA PRO A 148 -4.18 -6.06 18.74
C PRO A 148 -4.87 -5.71 20.07
N GLU A 149 -4.09 -5.52 21.12
CA GLU A 149 -4.61 -5.04 22.43
C GLU A 149 -5.02 -3.56 22.34
N ASN A 150 -4.32 -2.79 21.55
CA ASN A 150 -4.60 -1.41 21.21
C ASN A 150 -4.63 -1.26 19.69
N ASN A 151 -5.71 -0.71 19.15
CA ASN A 151 -5.91 -0.57 17.71
C ASN A 151 -5.49 0.84 17.26
N CYS A 152 -4.99 0.93 16.03
CA CYS A 152 -4.75 2.22 15.42
C CYS A 152 -6.06 2.94 15.11
N PRO A 153 -6.09 4.28 15.22
CA PRO A 153 -7.25 5.07 14.81
C PRO A 153 -7.58 4.86 13.34
N THR A 154 -8.86 4.84 13.01
CA THR A 154 -9.37 4.78 11.64
C THR A 154 -9.68 6.17 11.11
N ILE A 155 -9.57 6.35 9.80
CA ILE A 155 -9.93 7.58 9.09
C ILE A 155 -11.11 7.27 8.17
N GLY A 156 -12.22 7.98 8.39
CA GLY A 156 -13.36 7.98 7.48
C GLY A 156 -13.18 8.97 6.33
N ASN A 157 -14.17 9.83 6.11
CA ASN A 157 -14.08 10.86 5.08
C ASN A 157 -13.04 11.91 5.45
N PHE A 158 -12.23 12.34 4.49
CA PHE A 158 -11.34 13.48 4.67
C PHE A 158 -11.22 14.28 3.37
N GLY A 159 -10.86 15.56 3.49
CA GLY A 159 -10.67 16.40 2.32
C GLY A 159 -10.79 17.89 2.64
N ILE A 160 -10.78 18.69 1.58
CA ILE A 160 -11.11 20.12 1.62
C ILE A 160 -12.64 20.26 1.51
N GLU A 161 -13.24 21.02 2.43
CA GLU A 161 -14.66 21.36 2.39
C GLU A 161 -14.94 22.26 1.21
N THR A 162 -15.78 21.79 0.30
CA THR A 162 -16.35 22.52 -0.83
C THR A 162 -17.85 22.74 -0.56
N ASP A 163 -18.56 23.47 -1.42
CA ASP A 163 -19.96 23.84 -1.22
C ASP A 163 -20.91 22.66 -0.95
N SER A 164 -20.57 21.46 -1.38
CA SER A 164 -21.43 20.28 -1.29
C SER A 164 -20.78 19.01 -0.73
N SER A 165 -19.48 18.97 -0.52
CA SER A 165 -18.79 17.74 -0.11
C SER A 165 -17.40 17.99 0.45
N LEU A 166 -16.79 16.94 1.03
CA LEU A 166 -15.34 16.85 1.23
C LEU A 166 -14.71 16.32 -0.05
N SER A 167 -13.71 17.02 -0.56
CA SER A 167 -13.07 16.69 -1.82
C SER A 167 -11.56 16.58 -1.68
N VAL A 168 -10.98 15.61 -2.38
CA VAL A 168 -9.54 15.44 -2.57
C VAL A 168 -9.18 15.72 -4.04
N GLY A 169 -7.91 16.07 -4.32
CA GLY A 169 -7.48 16.31 -5.68
C GLY A 169 -8.16 17.53 -6.34
N VAL A 170 -8.38 18.60 -5.58
CA VAL A 170 -9.09 19.81 -6.03
C VAL A 170 -8.15 20.99 -6.23
N TYR A 171 -8.44 21.82 -7.22
CA TYR A 171 -7.80 23.13 -7.37
C TYR A 171 -8.32 24.11 -6.31
N ILE A 172 -7.41 24.79 -5.66
CA ILE A 172 -7.72 25.86 -4.72
C ILE A 172 -7.03 27.16 -5.14
N SER A 173 -7.68 28.30 -4.85
CA SER A 173 -7.16 29.63 -5.20
C SER A 173 -6.21 30.17 -4.13
N SER A 174 -5.12 30.78 -4.55
CA SER A 174 -4.19 31.45 -3.64
C SER A 174 -4.89 32.58 -2.90
N GLY A 175 -4.53 32.80 -1.63
CA GLY A 175 -5.10 33.87 -0.78
C GLY A 175 -6.47 33.55 -0.17
N ILE A 176 -7.11 32.47 -0.57
CA ILE A 176 -8.41 32.04 0.00
C ILE A 176 -8.16 31.08 1.15
N ARG A 177 -9.00 31.19 2.18
CA ARG A 177 -8.98 30.24 3.31
C ARG A 177 -9.95 29.11 3.05
N TYR A 178 -9.44 27.91 3.10
CA TYR A 178 -10.21 26.66 2.98
C TYR A 178 -10.25 25.94 4.31
N LYS A 179 -11.20 25.05 4.47
CA LYS A 179 -11.34 24.20 5.65
C LYS A 179 -11.08 22.76 5.26
N ALA A 180 -10.05 22.16 5.89
CA ALA A 180 -9.82 20.73 5.79
C ALA A 180 -10.58 20.03 6.92
N LYS A 181 -11.19 18.90 6.63
CA LYS A 181 -11.88 18.04 7.60
C LYS A 181 -11.45 16.60 7.43
N ALA A 182 -11.51 15.85 8.51
CA ALA A 182 -11.39 14.41 8.49
C ALA A 182 -12.20 13.83 9.67
N ASP A 183 -12.83 12.68 9.43
CA ASP A 183 -13.54 11.91 10.44
C ASP A 183 -12.57 10.89 11.01
N PHE A 184 -12.40 10.86 12.33
CA PHE A 184 -11.52 9.93 13.01
C PHE A 184 -12.35 9.12 14.04
N MET A 185 -12.00 7.86 14.17
CA MET A 185 -12.56 7.01 15.21
C MET A 185 -11.45 6.14 15.80
N ASP A 186 -11.43 6.03 17.12
CA ASP A 186 -10.59 5.10 17.83
C ASP A 186 -11.46 4.01 18.45
N ALA A 187 -11.14 2.74 18.15
CA ALA A 187 -11.95 1.60 18.60
C ALA A 187 -11.84 1.33 20.11
N ASP A 188 -10.74 1.75 20.72
CA ASP A 188 -10.46 1.57 22.15
C ASP A 188 -10.91 2.77 22.99
N GLY A 189 -11.33 3.86 22.32
CA GLY A 189 -11.79 5.09 22.95
C GLY A 189 -10.67 6.02 23.41
N ASP A 190 -9.49 5.85 22.86
CA ASP A 190 -8.32 6.66 23.19
C ASP A 190 -8.46 8.10 22.71
N LYS A 191 -7.85 9.02 23.47
CA LYS A 191 -7.87 10.43 23.13
C LYS A 191 -6.92 10.72 21.95
N LEU A 192 -7.49 11.05 20.80
CA LEU A 192 -6.75 11.36 19.61
C LEU A 192 -6.15 12.78 19.61
N LYS A 193 -4.98 12.90 19.00
CA LYS A 193 -4.36 14.19 18.65
C LYS A 193 -4.25 14.27 17.13
N VAL A 194 -4.76 15.35 16.54
CA VAL A 194 -4.72 15.58 15.11
C VAL A 194 -3.65 16.61 14.78
N LYS A 195 -2.78 16.28 13.83
CA LYS A 195 -1.78 17.16 13.28
C LYS A 195 -1.97 17.26 11.76
N TRP A 196 -2.16 18.46 11.26
CA TRP A 196 -2.20 18.74 9.83
C TRP A 196 -0.84 19.24 9.35
N THR A 197 -0.38 18.69 8.26
CA THR A 197 0.86 19.08 7.61
C THR A 197 0.58 19.37 6.15
N VAL A 198 1.16 20.44 5.62
CA VAL A 198 1.10 20.78 4.19
C VAL A 198 2.50 20.65 3.62
N VAL A 199 2.63 19.86 2.59
CA VAL A 199 3.87 19.70 1.82
C VAL A 199 3.63 20.07 0.37
N LYS A 200 4.67 20.38 -0.37
CA LYS A 200 4.57 20.51 -1.83
C LYS A 200 4.23 19.17 -2.46
N GLU A 201 3.67 19.21 -3.66
CA GLU A 201 3.56 18.00 -4.49
C GLU A 201 4.96 17.43 -4.75
N SER A 202 5.09 16.11 -4.70
CA SER A 202 6.36 15.45 -5.04
C SER A 202 6.61 15.57 -6.53
N THR A 203 7.81 15.98 -6.88
CA THR A 203 8.28 16.10 -8.28
C THR A 203 9.48 15.19 -8.57
N ASP A 204 10.04 14.55 -7.54
CA ASP A 204 11.15 13.61 -7.65
C ASP A 204 10.60 12.18 -7.69
N ILE A 205 9.81 11.88 -8.72
CA ILE A 205 9.23 10.55 -8.94
C ILE A 205 10.23 9.68 -9.67
N LYS A 206 10.59 8.55 -9.07
CA LYS A 206 11.54 7.58 -9.61
C LYS A 206 10.85 6.29 -10.04
N ALA A 207 11.50 5.55 -10.91
CA ALA A 207 11.07 4.23 -11.31
C ALA A 207 11.76 3.14 -10.45
N GLY A 208 11.10 1.99 -10.33
CA GLY A 208 11.72 0.80 -9.72
C GLY A 208 12.06 0.91 -8.23
N GLY A 209 11.46 1.86 -7.53
CA GLY A 209 11.67 2.00 -6.10
C GLY A 209 12.99 2.66 -5.69
N ASP A 210 13.63 3.41 -6.57
CA ASP A 210 14.79 4.24 -6.23
C ASP A 210 14.44 5.29 -5.17
N ALA A 211 15.47 5.78 -4.45
CA ALA A 211 15.29 6.77 -3.39
C ALA A 211 14.78 8.11 -3.95
N GLU A 212 13.68 8.60 -3.40
CA GLU A 212 13.08 9.89 -3.71
C GLU A 212 13.34 10.91 -2.58
N ASN A 213 13.47 12.18 -2.95
CA ASN A 213 13.58 13.25 -1.97
C ASN A 213 12.21 13.60 -1.41
N GLU A 214 12.15 13.83 -0.11
CA GLU A 214 10.93 14.34 0.52
C GLU A 214 10.63 15.77 0.03
N PRO A 215 9.36 16.03 -0.34
CA PRO A 215 8.97 17.39 -0.73
C PRO A 215 9.01 18.33 0.48
N PRO A 216 9.39 19.60 0.30
CA PRO A 216 9.52 20.54 1.40
C PRO A 216 8.17 20.87 2.05
N HIS A 217 8.19 20.99 3.36
CA HIS A 217 7.03 21.41 4.15
C HIS A 217 6.74 22.90 3.91
N ILE A 218 5.46 23.24 3.77
CA ILE A 218 4.99 24.62 3.65
C ILE A 218 4.49 25.09 5.02
N LEU A 219 5.34 25.85 5.71
CA LEU A 219 5.04 26.30 7.06
C LEU A 219 4.04 27.49 7.05
N GLY A 220 3.28 27.62 8.14
CA GLY A 220 2.40 28.76 8.38
C GLY A 220 1.05 28.73 7.64
N LEU A 221 0.79 27.72 6.80
CA LEU A 221 -0.49 27.58 6.11
C LEU A 221 -1.60 27.03 7.01
N VAL A 222 -1.26 26.12 7.90
CA VAL A 222 -2.23 25.54 8.84
C VAL A 222 -2.45 26.48 10.01
N LYS A 223 -3.66 27.03 10.13
CA LYS A 223 -4.10 27.77 11.32
C LYS A 223 -4.90 26.80 12.19
N LYS A 224 -4.48 26.66 13.47
CA LYS A 224 -5.18 25.80 14.42
C LYS A 224 -6.66 26.16 14.46
N ASN A 225 -7.51 25.20 14.15
CA ASN A 225 -8.89 25.24 14.55
C ASN A 225 -8.98 24.77 16.00
N LYS A 226 -9.79 25.45 16.77
CA LYS A 226 -10.29 24.99 18.06
C LYS A 226 -11.48 24.05 17.76
N GLY A 227 -11.20 22.91 17.18
CA GLY A 227 -12.16 21.81 17.03
C GLY A 227 -11.69 20.67 17.91
N ASN A 228 -12.62 20.10 18.66
CA ASN A 228 -12.39 18.92 19.51
C ASN A 228 -11.79 17.78 18.75
#